data_35a8128bac413001b03bb8a105aab64a
#
_entry.id   35a8128bac413001b03bb8a105aab64a
#
_cell.length_a   1.000
_cell.length_b   1.000
_cell.length_c   1.000
_cell.angle_alpha   90.00
_cell.angle_beta   90.00
_cell.angle_gamma   90.00
#
_symmetry.space_group_name_H-M   'P 1'
#
loop_
_entity.id
_entity.type
_entity.pdbx_description
1 polymer ?
#
loop_
_entity_poly.entity_id
_entity_poly.type
_entity_poly.pdbx_seq_one_letter_code
_entity_poly.pdbx_strand_id
1 'polypeptide(L)'
;GLGDVYKRQAHQVTPEVLDYTLQLLVVRDNAQTTENISILRRQIDEVDEQLLSLLAKRMHISQEIGTYKKEHNMPILQNKRYDEILDKRGKMGQSLDLDPEFISEIMKAIHEESVKVQMEIMK
;
A
#
# COMPACT_ATOMS: atom_id res chain seq x y z
N GLY A 1 7.82 -10.24 -4.10
CA GLY A 1 6.47 -9.66 -4.17
C GLY A 1 5.50 -10.48 -4.99
N LEU A 2 4.29 -10.00 -5.14
CA LEU A 2 3.25 -10.67 -5.91
C LEU A 2 3.66 -10.88 -7.37
N GLY A 3 4.41 -9.96 -7.96
CA GLY A 3 4.91 -10.10 -9.31
C GLY A 3 5.89 -11.24 -9.49
N ASP A 4 6.72 -11.51 -8.50
CA ASP A 4 7.69 -12.61 -8.55
C ASP A 4 6.99 -13.97 -8.48
N VAL A 5 5.97 -14.11 -7.64
CA VAL A 5 5.17 -15.34 -7.55
C VAL A 5 4.45 -15.58 -8.88
N TYR A 6 3.89 -14.56 -9.48
CA TYR A 6 3.21 -14.65 -10.76
C TYR A 6 4.16 -15.07 -11.88
N LYS A 7 5.35 -14.50 -11.94
CA LYS A 7 6.37 -14.86 -12.94
C LYS A 7 6.82 -16.31 -12.79
N ARG A 8 6.99 -16.80 -11.56
CA ARG A 8 7.36 -18.19 -11.32
C ARG A 8 6.30 -19.15 -11.85
N GLN A 9 5.03 -18.85 -11.63
CA GLN A 9 3.94 -19.67 -12.14
C GLN A 9 3.93 -19.70 -13.67
N ALA A 10 4.18 -18.58 -14.34
CA ALA A 10 4.24 -18.49 -15.79
C ALA A 10 5.38 -19.34 -16.39
N HIS A 11 6.49 -19.50 -15.66
CA HIS A 11 7.65 -20.26 -16.13
C HIS A 11 7.52 -21.78 -15.91
N GLN A 12 6.53 -22.25 -15.17
CA GLN A 12 6.35 -23.67 -14.87
C GLN A 12 5.58 -24.45 -15.94
N VAL A 13 4.95 -23.77 -16.88
CA VAL A 13 4.16 -24.40 -17.94
C VAL A 13 4.98 -24.50 -19.21
N THR A 14 5.33 -25.77 -19.61
CA THR A 14 6.02 -26.04 -20.87
C THR A 14 5.02 -26.60 -21.87
N PRO A 15 4.83 -25.97 -23.04
CA PRO A 15 3.86 -26.40 -24.04
C PRO A 15 4.11 -27.81 -24.62
N GLU A 16 5.34 -28.28 -24.53
CA GLU A 16 5.81 -29.52 -25.15
C GLU A 16 5.27 -30.80 -24.49
N VAL A 17 4.72 -30.69 -23.28
CA VAL A 17 4.25 -31.84 -22.50
C VAL A 17 2.76 -32.11 -22.69
N LEU A 18 2.06 -31.24 -23.42
CA LEU A 18 0.60 -31.28 -23.51
C LEU A 18 0.12 -32.01 -24.77
N ASP A 19 -0.61 -33.13 -24.57
CA ASP A 19 -1.42 -33.70 -25.64
C ASP A 19 -2.74 -32.91 -25.79
N TYR A 20 -3.54 -33.22 -26.77
CA TYR A 20 -4.78 -32.52 -27.06
C TYR A 20 -5.75 -32.50 -25.87
N THR A 21 -5.88 -33.61 -25.18
CA THR A 21 -6.78 -33.75 -24.03
C THR A 21 -6.31 -32.88 -22.85
N LEU A 22 -5.01 -32.91 -22.57
CA LEU A 22 -4.40 -32.05 -21.55
C LEU A 22 -4.53 -30.57 -21.91
N GLN A 23 -4.40 -30.22 -23.18
CA GLN A 23 -4.59 -28.85 -23.64
C GLN A 23 -6.00 -28.34 -23.34
N LEU A 24 -7.03 -29.14 -23.51
CA LEU A 24 -8.41 -28.77 -23.18
C LEU A 24 -8.59 -28.57 -21.67
N LEU A 25 -7.99 -29.45 -20.86
CA LEU A 25 -8.02 -29.29 -19.40
C LEU A 25 -7.27 -28.06 -18.94
N VAL A 26 -6.11 -27.79 -19.52
CA VAL A 26 -5.31 -26.60 -19.21
C VAL A 26 -6.05 -25.31 -19.59
N VAL A 27 -6.76 -25.29 -20.71
CA VAL A 27 -7.57 -24.12 -21.10
C VAL A 27 -8.68 -23.86 -20.08
N ARG A 28 -9.37 -24.90 -19.59
CA ARG A 28 -10.38 -24.74 -18.53
C ARG A 28 -9.78 -24.25 -17.23
N ASP A 29 -8.67 -24.83 -16.79
CA ASP A 29 -7.97 -24.42 -15.58
C ASP A 29 -7.47 -22.98 -15.73
N ASN A 30 -6.95 -22.61 -16.90
CA ASN A 30 -6.51 -21.25 -17.16
C ASN A 30 -7.65 -20.25 -17.14
N ALA A 31 -8.82 -20.60 -17.68
CA ALA A 31 -10.01 -19.74 -17.65
C ALA A 31 -10.48 -19.54 -16.20
N GLN A 32 -10.53 -20.61 -15.41
CA GLN A 32 -10.89 -20.55 -13.99
C GLN A 32 -9.87 -19.72 -13.20
N THR A 33 -8.59 -19.96 -13.43
CA THR A 33 -7.50 -19.23 -12.80
C THR A 33 -7.57 -17.74 -13.15
N THR A 34 -7.83 -17.41 -14.43
CA THR A 34 -7.98 -16.03 -14.88
C THR A 34 -9.16 -15.35 -14.21
N GLU A 35 -10.29 -16.04 -14.04
CA GLU A 35 -11.46 -15.54 -13.35
C GLU A 35 -11.14 -15.28 -11.86
N ASN A 36 -10.48 -16.24 -11.20
CA ASN A 36 -10.09 -16.12 -9.80
C ASN A 36 -9.13 -14.94 -9.60
N ILE A 37 -8.14 -14.79 -10.47
CA ILE A 37 -7.21 -13.66 -10.43
C ILE A 37 -7.95 -12.34 -10.65
N SER A 38 -8.91 -12.29 -11.56
CA SER A 38 -9.70 -11.09 -11.80
C SER A 38 -10.51 -10.67 -10.59
N ILE A 39 -11.08 -11.65 -9.86
CA ILE A 39 -11.80 -11.39 -8.61
C ILE A 39 -10.87 -10.81 -7.55
N LEU A 40 -9.70 -11.42 -7.38
CA LEU A 40 -8.71 -10.98 -6.40
C LEU A 40 -8.18 -9.57 -6.74
N ARG A 41 -7.95 -9.30 -8.01
CA ARG A 41 -7.52 -7.97 -8.47
C ARG A 41 -8.58 -6.90 -8.19
N ARG A 42 -9.86 -7.22 -8.35
CA ARG A 42 -10.94 -6.29 -8.00
C ARG A 42 -10.96 -6.01 -6.49
N GLN A 43 -10.69 -7.03 -5.67
CA GLN A 43 -10.56 -6.84 -4.23
C GLN A 43 -9.41 -5.90 -3.88
N ILE A 44 -8.26 -6.05 -4.55
CA ILE A 44 -7.13 -5.13 -4.38
C ILE A 44 -7.51 -3.71 -4.81
N ASP A 45 -8.19 -3.56 -5.94
CA ASP A 45 -8.62 -2.25 -6.43
C ASP A 45 -9.53 -1.55 -5.41
N GLU A 46 -10.45 -2.27 -4.80
CA GLU A 46 -11.32 -1.73 -3.75
C GLU A 46 -10.51 -1.29 -2.51
N VAL A 47 -9.55 -2.11 -2.11
CA VAL A 47 -8.66 -1.77 -0.98
C VAL A 47 -7.82 -0.54 -1.31
N ASP A 48 -7.28 -0.46 -2.52
CA ASP A 48 -6.49 0.69 -2.97
C ASP A 48 -7.32 1.97 -2.96
N GLU A 49 -8.57 1.91 -3.41
CA GLU A 49 -9.47 3.07 -3.37
C GLU A 49 -9.71 3.54 -1.94
N GLN A 50 -9.93 2.61 -1.01
CA GLN A 50 -10.08 2.93 0.41
C GLN A 50 -8.80 3.53 0.98
N LEU A 51 -7.65 2.96 0.63
CA LEU A 51 -6.36 3.44 1.07
C LEU A 51 -6.11 4.89 0.60
N LEU A 52 -6.38 5.17 -0.68
CA LEU A 52 -6.23 6.52 -1.22
C LEU A 52 -7.19 7.51 -0.55
N SER A 53 -8.41 7.11 -0.28
CA SER A 53 -9.38 7.95 0.44
C SER A 53 -8.89 8.27 1.85
N LEU A 54 -8.30 7.30 2.54
CA LEU A 54 -7.76 7.50 3.88
C LEU A 54 -6.52 8.39 3.85
N LEU A 55 -5.66 8.25 2.84
CA LEU A 55 -4.51 9.14 2.67
C LEU A 55 -4.96 10.59 2.41
N ALA A 56 -5.97 10.78 1.56
CA ALA A 56 -6.52 12.11 1.30
C ALA A 56 -7.08 12.73 2.58
N LYS A 57 -7.82 11.95 3.37
CA LYS A 57 -8.34 12.40 4.66
C LYS A 57 -7.22 12.79 5.61
N ARG A 58 -6.17 11.97 5.68
CA ARG A 58 -5.02 12.25 6.54
C ARG A 58 -4.32 13.55 6.13
N MET A 59 -4.15 13.79 4.84
CA MET A 59 -3.54 15.02 4.35
C MET A 59 -4.43 16.25 4.59
N HIS A 60 -5.74 16.09 4.51
CA HIS A 60 -6.67 17.14 4.88
C HIS A 60 -6.53 17.53 6.37
N ILE A 61 -6.44 16.53 7.24
CA ILE A 61 -6.17 16.76 8.67
C ILE A 61 -4.82 17.44 8.87
N SER A 62 -3.80 17.05 8.09
CA SER A 62 -2.49 17.71 8.13
C SER A 62 -2.59 19.19 7.75
N GLN A 63 -3.45 19.56 6.82
CA GLN A 63 -3.72 20.98 6.51
C GLN A 63 -4.31 21.71 7.71
N GLU A 64 -5.26 21.09 8.40
CA GLU A 64 -5.85 21.67 9.61
C GLU A 64 -4.80 21.85 10.71
N ILE A 65 -3.93 20.85 10.88
CA ILE A 65 -2.81 20.94 11.83
C ILE A 65 -1.86 22.08 11.43
N GLY A 66 -1.56 22.23 10.15
CA GLY A 66 -0.73 23.31 9.65
C GLY A 66 -1.33 24.69 9.96
N THR A 67 -2.62 24.85 9.75
CA THR A 67 -3.36 26.07 10.09
C THR A 67 -3.27 26.38 11.59
N TYR A 68 -3.51 25.35 12.42
CA TYR A 68 -3.41 25.49 13.87
C TYR A 68 -2.01 25.92 14.29
N LYS A 69 -0.98 25.26 13.76
CA LYS A 69 0.41 25.60 14.08
C LYS A 69 0.77 27.02 13.67
N LYS A 70 0.30 27.45 12.51
CA LYS A 70 0.50 28.82 12.02
C LYS A 70 -0.12 29.85 12.97
N GLU A 71 -1.36 29.60 13.39
CA GLU A 71 -2.08 30.49 14.29
C GLU A 71 -1.46 30.59 15.69
N HIS A 72 -0.79 29.52 16.12
CA HIS A 72 -0.22 29.39 17.46
C HIS A 72 1.30 29.48 17.50
N ASN A 73 1.93 29.84 16.37
CA ASN A 73 3.38 29.95 16.23
C ASN A 73 4.13 28.67 16.66
N MET A 74 3.57 27.52 16.30
CA MET A 74 4.18 26.22 16.60
C MET A 74 5.09 25.76 15.45
N PRO A 75 6.18 25.04 15.73
CA PRO A 75 7.03 24.50 14.68
C PRO A 75 6.33 23.37 13.92
N ILE A 76 6.59 23.27 12.62
CA ILE A 76 6.05 22.20 11.77
C ILE A 76 6.64 20.86 12.21
N LEU A 77 7.97 20.78 12.33
CA LEU A 77 8.65 19.55 12.70
C LEU A 77 8.70 19.41 14.21
N GLN A 78 8.13 18.30 14.68
CA GLN A 78 8.19 17.89 16.08
C GLN A 78 8.77 16.48 16.11
N ASN A 79 10.07 16.37 16.31
CA ASN A 79 10.80 15.10 16.23
C ASN A 79 10.24 14.04 17.18
N LYS A 80 9.86 14.44 18.37
CA LYS A 80 9.25 13.53 19.35
C LYS A 80 7.98 12.89 18.79
N ARG A 81 7.12 13.68 18.15
CA ARG A 81 5.89 13.17 17.55
C ARG A 81 6.18 12.21 16.41
N TYR A 82 7.18 12.52 15.59
CA TYR A 82 7.60 11.65 14.49
C TYR A 82 8.08 10.28 15.01
N ASP A 83 8.93 10.30 16.04
CA ASP A 83 9.45 9.07 16.65
C ASP A 83 8.32 8.23 17.27
N GLU A 84 7.36 8.87 17.93
CA GLU A 84 6.18 8.19 18.47
C GLU A 84 5.35 7.52 17.38
N ILE A 85 5.15 8.19 16.25
CA ILE A 85 4.40 7.63 15.11
C ILE A 85 5.12 6.42 14.56
N LEU A 86 6.43 6.50 14.32
CA LEU A 86 7.19 5.38 13.79
C LEU A 86 7.14 4.18 14.72
N ASP A 87 7.31 4.39 16.02
CA ASP A 87 7.27 3.32 17.01
C ASP A 87 5.90 2.65 17.08
N LYS A 88 4.85 3.45 17.23
CA LYS A 88 3.48 2.93 17.33
C LYS A 88 3.03 2.21 16.06
N ARG A 89 3.31 2.79 14.89
CA ARG A 89 2.89 2.20 13.62
C ARG A 89 3.69 0.94 13.30
N GLY A 90 4.97 0.91 13.68
CA GLY A 90 5.78 -0.30 13.57
C GLY A 90 5.19 -1.45 14.37
N LYS A 91 4.80 -1.20 15.61
CA LYS A 91 4.16 -2.21 16.48
C LYS A 91 2.82 -2.66 15.93
N MET A 92 1.99 -1.73 15.46
CA MET A 92 0.72 -2.09 14.81
C MET A 92 0.93 -2.92 13.56
N GLY A 93 1.92 -2.56 12.74
CA GLY A 93 2.27 -3.32 11.55
C GLY A 93 2.66 -4.75 11.88
N GLN A 94 3.46 -4.95 12.93
CA GLN A 94 3.84 -6.29 13.38
C GLN A 94 2.61 -7.11 13.80
N SER A 95 1.67 -6.51 14.50
CA SER A 95 0.44 -7.21 14.92
C SER A 95 -0.46 -7.58 13.74
N LEU A 96 -0.29 -6.94 12.60
CA LEU A 96 -1.02 -7.21 11.36
C LEU A 96 -0.20 -8.06 10.37
N ASP A 97 0.91 -8.63 10.81
CA ASP A 97 1.83 -9.44 9.99
C ASP A 97 2.39 -8.70 8.79
N LEU A 98 2.64 -7.39 8.95
CA LEU A 98 3.26 -6.57 7.93
C LEU A 98 4.76 -6.44 8.15
N ASP A 99 5.53 -6.36 7.07
CA ASP A 99 6.97 -6.21 7.14
C ASP A 99 7.33 -4.87 7.80
N PRO A 100 8.15 -4.86 8.87
CA PRO A 100 8.52 -3.63 9.58
C PRO A 100 9.22 -2.60 8.71
N GLU A 101 10.10 -3.02 7.81
CA GLU A 101 10.78 -2.09 6.90
C GLU A 101 9.81 -1.41 5.95
N PHE A 102 8.86 -2.18 5.42
CA PHE A 102 7.81 -1.67 4.56
C PHE A 102 6.96 -0.61 5.29
N ILE A 103 6.55 -0.89 6.51
CA ILE A 103 5.76 0.04 7.32
C ILE A 103 6.57 1.30 7.63
N SER A 104 7.85 1.15 7.97
CA SER A 104 8.72 2.29 8.22
C SER A 104 8.84 3.20 7.01
N GLU A 105 9.04 2.64 5.83
CA GLU A 105 9.15 3.39 4.58
C GLU A 105 7.85 4.14 4.23
N ILE A 106 6.72 3.46 4.37
CA ILE A 106 5.41 4.06 4.11
C ILE A 106 5.14 5.19 5.09
N MET A 107 5.34 4.97 6.38
CA MET A 107 5.07 5.99 7.39
C MET A 107 6.01 7.18 7.24
N LYS A 108 7.25 6.95 6.84
CA LYS A 108 8.19 8.01 6.53
C LYS A 108 7.71 8.86 5.35
N ALA A 109 7.28 8.22 4.27
CA ALA A 109 6.76 8.90 3.09
C ALA A 109 5.50 9.72 3.41
N ILE A 110 4.60 9.15 4.20
CA ILE A 110 3.37 9.82 4.63
C ILE A 110 3.72 11.03 5.51
N HIS A 111 4.68 10.89 6.41
CA HIS A 111 5.12 11.98 7.27
C HIS A 111 5.75 13.11 6.45
N GLU A 112 6.61 12.80 5.50
CA GLU A 112 7.23 13.79 4.62
C GLU A 112 6.18 14.56 3.83
N GLU A 113 5.16 13.89 3.32
CA GLU A 113 4.05 14.57 2.63
C GLU A 113 3.24 15.43 3.58
N SER A 114 2.98 14.98 4.80
CA SER A 114 2.29 15.78 5.82
C SER A 114 3.04 17.06 6.15
N VAL A 115 4.36 16.98 6.29
CA VAL A 115 5.22 18.14 6.52
C VAL A 115 5.14 19.11 5.35
N LYS A 116 5.23 18.60 4.13
CA LYS A 116 5.13 19.39 2.92
C LYS A 116 3.80 20.14 2.83
N VAL A 117 2.70 19.48 3.13
CA VAL A 117 1.36 20.07 3.16
C VAL A 117 1.28 21.20 4.20
N GLN A 118 1.84 20.97 5.40
CA GLN A 118 1.87 21.98 6.46
C GLN A 118 2.73 23.18 6.06
N MET A 119 3.87 22.94 5.41
CA MET A 119 4.75 24.02 4.93
C MET A 119 4.04 24.91 3.91
N GLU A 120 3.23 24.35 3.02
CA GLU A 120 2.46 25.13 2.05
C GLU A 120 1.46 26.07 2.72
N ILE A 121 0.85 25.63 3.81
CA ILE A 121 -0.10 26.44 4.58
C ILE A 121 0.62 27.57 5.33
N MET A 122 1.84 27.32 5.79
CA MET A 122 2.61 28.29 6.56
C MET A 122 3.27 29.38 5.69
N LYS A 123 3.25 29.21 4.37
CA LYS A 123 3.63 30.30 3.47
C LYS A 123 2.57 31.39 3.53
#